data_4bf2f3a2039f197177400c86b3bc788b
#
_entry.id   4bf2f3a2039f197177400c86b3bc788b
#
_cell.length_a   1.000
_cell.length_b   1.000
_cell.length_c   1.000
_cell.angle_alpha   90.00
_cell.angle_beta   90.00
_cell.angle_gamma   90.00
#
_symmetry.space_group_name_H-M   'P 1'
#
loop_
_entity.id
_entity.type
_entity.pdbx_description
1 polymer ?
#
loop_
_entity_poly.entity_id
_entity_poly.type
_entity_poly.pdbx_seq_one_letter_code
_entity_poly.pdbx_strand_id
1 'polypeptide(L)'
;LDYIDLFLIHWPCEKDGLYIESYKALEKLYDEGKVKAIGVCNFKQHHLEKLMEETEVVPQVNQIELHPYFNQEDVQEFCDNHDIKVTAWMPLMRNRGLLDDSTIVDIAKRYDKTPAQVVLRWHLAHNRLIIPKSKTPERIKENFNILDFNLELTDVAEIDSLNKGARQGKDPDEVSIGGLK
;
A
#
# COMPACT_ATOMS: atom_id res chain seq x y z
N LEU A 1 16.65 -19.79 -7.03
CA LEU A 1 15.33 -19.75 -6.39
C LEU A 1 14.42 -20.73 -7.12
N ASP A 2 13.72 -21.57 -6.37
CA ASP A 2 12.79 -22.54 -6.96
C ASP A 2 11.44 -21.90 -7.31
N TYR A 3 11.09 -20.83 -6.58
CA TYR A 3 9.86 -20.04 -6.80
C TYR A 3 10.01 -18.61 -6.27
N ILE A 4 9.06 -17.75 -6.62
CA ILE A 4 8.87 -16.40 -6.07
C ILE A 4 7.57 -16.39 -5.26
N ASP A 5 7.60 -15.86 -4.04
CA ASP A 5 6.40 -15.81 -3.19
C ASP A 5 5.35 -14.82 -3.69
N LEU A 6 5.78 -13.63 -4.13
CA LEU A 6 4.89 -12.58 -4.64
C LEU A 6 5.55 -11.82 -5.79
N PHE A 7 4.86 -11.68 -6.91
CA PHE A 7 5.29 -10.88 -8.04
C PHE A 7 4.24 -9.82 -8.39
N LEU A 8 4.67 -8.56 -8.51
CA LEU A 8 3.77 -7.42 -8.73
C LEU A 8 4.14 -6.66 -10.00
N ILE A 9 3.15 -6.26 -10.80
CA ILE A 9 3.33 -5.24 -11.83
C ILE A 9 3.47 -3.88 -11.14
N HIS A 10 4.58 -3.17 -11.37
CA HIS A 10 4.95 -1.97 -10.61
C HIS A 10 4.04 -0.76 -10.88
N TRP A 11 3.60 -0.55 -12.12
CA TRP A 11 2.70 0.52 -12.55
C TRP A 11 1.78 0.03 -13.67
N PRO A 12 0.55 0.55 -13.78
CA PRO A 12 -0.33 0.20 -14.90
C PRO A 12 0.23 0.69 -16.22
N CYS A 13 0.86 1.89 -16.26
CA CYS A 13 1.33 2.51 -17.49
C CYS A 13 0.28 2.38 -18.60
N GLU A 14 -0.96 2.79 -18.30
CA GLU A 14 -2.13 2.52 -19.14
C GLU A 14 -1.95 3.00 -20.58
N LYS A 15 -1.28 4.16 -20.76
CA LYS A 15 -1.00 4.73 -22.08
C LYS A 15 -0.14 3.84 -22.97
N ASP A 16 0.64 2.96 -22.37
CA ASP A 16 1.49 1.99 -23.10
C ASP A 16 0.72 0.70 -23.44
N GLY A 17 -0.43 0.45 -22.80
CA GLY A 17 -1.36 -0.65 -23.11
C GLY A 17 -0.85 -2.05 -22.81
N LEU A 18 0.25 -2.22 -22.04
CA LEU A 18 0.93 -3.51 -21.88
C LEU A 18 0.60 -4.25 -20.57
N TYR A 19 -0.08 -3.63 -19.62
CA TYR A 19 -0.26 -4.23 -18.29
C TYR A 19 -1.14 -5.48 -18.29
N ILE A 20 -2.15 -5.55 -19.16
CA ILE A 20 -3.02 -6.72 -19.32
C ILE A 20 -2.21 -7.93 -19.80
N GLU A 21 -1.47 -7.78 -20.91
CA GLU A 21 -0.65 -8.86 -21.45
C GLU A 21 0.49 -9.26 -20.48
N SER A 22 1.03 -8.29 -19.74
CA SER A 22 2.01 -8.56 -18.69
C SER A 22 1.41 -9.38 -17.56
N TYR A 23 0.17 -9.09 -17.17
CA TYR A 23 -0.52 -9.84 -16.12
C TYR A 23 -0.87 -11.26 -16.58
N LYS A 24 -1.34 -11.46 -17.82
CA LYS A 24 -1.55 -12.79 -18.42
C LYS A 24 -0.26 -13.63 -18.45
N ALA A 25 0.89 -12.98 -18.61
CA ALA A 25 2.17 -13.68 -18.49
C ALA A 25 2.46 -14.10 -17.02
N LEU A 26 2.07 -13.29 -16.04
CA LEU A 26 2.17 -13.66 -14.61
C LEU A 26 1.21 -14.79 -14.25
N GLU A 27 -0.01 -14.83 -14.80
CA GLU A 27 -0.96 -15.94 -14.61
C GLU A 27 -0.35 -17.28 -15.04
N LYS A 28 0.34 -17.32 -16.17
CA LYS A 28 1.06 -18.54 -16.61
C LYS A 28 2.13 -18.99 -15.63
N LEU A 29 2.90 -18.04 -15.07
CA LEU A 29 3.92 -18.36 -14.06
C LEU A 29 3.29 -18.80 -12.73
N TYR A 30 2.12 -18.28 -12.40
CA TYR A 30 1.34 -18.68 -11.23
C TYR A 30 0.81 -20.11 -11.40
N ASP A 31 0.21 -20.45 -12.56
CA ASP A 31 -0.28 -21.78 -12.89
C ASP A 31 0.85 -22.84 -12.92
N GLU A 32 2.04 -22.45 -13.39
CA GLU A 32 3.22 -23.29 -13.37
C GLU A 32 3.84 -23.43 -11.96
N GLY A 33 3.30 -22.78 -10.95
CA GLY A 33 3.82 -22.80 -9.56
C GLY A 33 5.16 -22.09 -9.37
N LYS A 34 5.62 -21.33 -10.36
CA LYS A 34 6.85 -20.52 -10.30
C LYS A 34 6.69 -19.26 -9.45
N VAL A 35 5.46 -18.76 -9.38
CA VAL A 35 5.06 -17.63 -8.54
C VAL A 35 3.87 -18.08 -7.69
N LYS A 36 3.90 -17.85 -6.38
CA LYS A 36 2.84 -18.28 -5.46
C LYS A 36 1.69 -17.27 -5.33
N ALA A 37 1.97 -16.00 -5.56
CA ALA A 37 0.99 -14.93 -5.53
C ALA A 37 1.36 -13.87 -6.57
N ILE A 38 0.35 -13.36 -7.29
CA ILE A 38 0.51 -12.29 -8.27
C ILE A 38 -0.38 -11.12 -7.92
N GLY A 39 0.05 -9.91 -8.29
CA GLY A 39 -0.71 -8.70 -8.02
C GLY A 39 -0.12 -7.49 -8.75
N VAL A 40 -0.48 -6.33 -8.26
CA VAL A 40 -0.18 -5.07 -8.93
C VAL A 40 0.25 -3.99 -7.94
N CYS A 41 0.82 -2.89 -8.46
CA CYS A 41 1.12 -1.70 -7.68
C CYS A 41 0.57 -0.46 -8.40
N ASN A 42 0.06 0.48 -7.61
CA ASN A 42 -0.41 1.78 -8.09
C ASN A 42 -1.60 1.69 -9.06
N PHE A 43 -2.40 0.64 -8.97
CA PHE A 43 -3.63 0.53 -9.75
C PHE A 43 -4.77 1.28 -9.04
N LYS A 44 -5.44 2.17 -9.77
CA LYS A 44 -6.72 2.77 -9.38
C LYS A 44 -7.86 1.79 -9.68
N GLN A 45 -9.07 2.08 -9.23
CA GLN A 45 -10.24 1.24 -9.45
C GLN A 45 -10.43 0.86 -10.93
N HIS A 46 -10.46 1.84 -11.83
CA HIS A 46 -10.67 1.55 -13.27
C HIS A 46 -9.60 0.66 -13.90
N HIS A 47 -8.34 0.74 -13.41
CA HIS A 47 -7.28 -0.18 -13.86
C HIS A 47 -7.55 -1.62 -13.38
N LEU A 48 -8.03 -1.78 -12.14
CA LEU A 48 -8.37 -3.08 -11.56
C LEU A 48 -9.60 -3.68 -12.25
N GLU A 49 -10.65 -2.88 -12.47
CA GLU A 49 -11.85 -3.30 -13.19
C GLU A 49 -11.49 -3.88 -14.57
N LYS A 50 -10.76 -3.09 -15.37
CA LYS A 50 -10.34 -3.52 -16.69
C LYS A 50 -9.42 -4.74 -16.66
N LEU A 51 -8.49 -4.81 -15.69
CA LEU A 51 -7.63 -5.98 -15.53
C LEU A 51 -8.46 -7.23 -15.26
N MET A 52 -9.40 -7.17 -14.32
CA MET A 52 -10.24 -8.29 -13.92
C MET A 52 -11.25 -8.73 -15.00
N GLU A 53 -11.66 -7.81 -15.89
CA GLU A 53 -12.46 -8.14 -17.07
C GLU A 53 -11.68 -8.95 -18.12
N GLU A 54 -10.37 -8.76 -18.22
CA GLU A 54 -9.50 -9.28 -19.28
C GLU A 54 -8.62 -10.47 -18.85
N THR A 55 -8.65 -10.82 -17.55
CA THR A 55 -7.78 -11.84 -16.94
C THR A 55 -8.59 -12.79 -16.04
N GLU A 56 -8.03 -13.96 -15.73
CA GLU A 56 -8.74 -15.01 -14.97
C GLU A 56 -8.45 -14.97 -13.46
N VAL A 57 -7.25 -14.49 -13.08
CA VAL A 57 -6.81 -14.45 -11.68
C VAL A 57 -6.95 -13.04 -11.13
N VAL A 58 -7.79 -12.86 -10.12
CA VAL A 58 -7.91 -11.59 -9.39
C VAL A 58 -6.57 -11.26 -8.74
N PRO A 59 -6.05 -10.01 -8.85
CA PRO A 59 -4.84 -9.61 -8.16
C PRO A 59 -4.95 -9.84 -6.65
N GLN A 60 -4.04 -10.62 -6.07
CA GLN A 60 -4.06 -10.89 -4.63
C GLN A 60 -3.58 -9.70 -3.78
N VAL A 61 -2.82 -8.79 -4.40
CA VAL A 61 -2.29 -7.58 -3.75
C VAL A 61 -2.38 -6.39 -4.70
N ASN A 62 -2.79 -5.24 -4.17
CA ASN A 62 -2.53 -3.94 -4.78
C ASN A 62 -1.67 -3.10 -3.82
N GLN A 63 -0.43 -2.80 -4.21
CA GLN A 63 0.50 -2.02 -3.41
C GLN A 63 0.42 -0.55 -3.83
N ILE A 64 -0.18 0.31 -2.98
CA ILE A 64 -0.46 1.72 -3.31
C ILE A 64 0.21 2.69 -2.34
N GLU A 65 0.40 3.95 -2.77
CA GLU A 65 0.73 5.03 -1.84
C GLU A 65 -0.38 5.18 -0.83
N LEU A 66 -0.06 5.04 0.46
CA LEU A 66 -1.05 5.18 1.50
C LEU A 66 -0.41 5.64 2.81
N HIS A 67 -0.94 6.72 3.35
CA HIS A 67 -0.57 7.31 4.63
C HIS A 67 -1.72 8.20 5.13
N PRO A 68 -1.73 8.66 6.39
CA PRO A 68 -2.83 9.45 6.95
C PRO A 68 -3.27 10.68 6.13
N TYR A 69 -2.36 11.33 5.39
CA TYR A 69 -2.70 12.48 4.54
C TYR A 69 -3.18 12.09 3.13
N PHE A 70 -3.13 10.80 2.79
CA PHE A 70 -3.59 10.26 1.51
C PHE A 70 -4.04 8.81 1.67
N ASN A 71 -5.30 8.61 2.02
CA ASN A 71 -5.82 7.29 2.40
C ASN A 71 -6.45 6.50 1.24
N GLN A 72 -6.78 7.14 0.10
CA GLN A 72 -7.34 6.46 -1.09
C GLN A 72 -8.54 5.53 -0.77
N GLU A 73 -9.53 6.02 -0.03
CA GLU A 73 -10.69 5.24 0.44
C GLU A 73 -11.37 4.45 -0.68
N ASP A 74 -11.65 5.10 -1.81
CA ASP A 74 -12.33 4.47 -2.96
C ASP A 74 -11.57 3.23 -3.46
N VAL A 75 -10.23 3.33 -3.58
CA VAL A 75 -9.40 2.20 -4.02
C VAL A 75 -9.37 1.09 -2.98
N GLN A 76 -9.34 1.44 -1.70
CA GLN A 76 -9.35 0.47 -0.62
C GLN A 76 -10.69 -0.27 -0.55
N GLU A 77 -11.82 0.45 -0.60
CA GLU A 77 -13.16 -0.14 -0.60
C GLU A 77 -13.32 -1.10 -1.80
N PHE A 78 -12.85 -0.68 -2.97
CA PHE A 78 -12.84 -1.57 -4.15
C PHE A 78 -12.01 -2.83 -3.91
N CYS A 79 -10.79 -2.69 -3.37
CA CYS A 79 -9.92 -3.83 -3.07
C CYS A 79 -10.55 -4.77 -2.05
N ASP A 80 -11.13 -4.25 -0.97
CA ASP A 80 -11.78 -5.04 0.08
C ASP A 80 -12.98 -5.83 -0.47
N ASN A 81 -13.79 -5.21 -1.34
CA ASN A 81 -14.94 -5.86 -1.99
C ASN A 81 -14.55 -6.98 -2.97
N HIS A 82 -13.28 -7.06 -3.38
CA HIS A 82 -12.76 -8.07 -4.31
C HIS A 82 -11.67 -8.97 -3.72
N ASP A 83 -11.54 -8.99 -2.39
CA ASP A 83 -10.52 -9.78 -1.66
C ASP A 83 -9.07 -9.44 -2.07
N ILE A 84 -8.82 -8.23 -2.56
CA ILE A 84 -7.49 -7.72 -2.93
C ILE A 84 -6.83 -7.11 -1.70
N LYS A 85 -5.69 -7.65 -1.27
CA LYS A 85 -4.98 -7.14 -0.10
C LYS A 85 -4.25 -5.84 -0.42
N VAL A 86 -4.54 -4.79 0.34
CA VAL A 86 -3.84 -3.50 0.19
C VAL A 86 -2.51 -3.52 0.94
N THR A 87 -1.44 -3.14 0.25
CA THR A 87 -0.12 -2.90 0.83
C THR A 87 0.23 -1.41 0.71
N ALA A 88 0.55 -0.77 1.84
CA ALA A 88 0.94 0.64 1.85
C ALA A 88 2.43 0.81 1.54
N TRP A 89 2.76 1.46 0.43
CA TRP A 89 4.09 2.03 0.25
C TRP A 89 4.10 3.49 0.72
N MET A 90 5.25 3.97 1.17
CA MET A 90 5.39 5.26 1.86
C MET A 90 4.49 5.42 3.12
N PRO A 91 4.29 4.38 3.96
CA PRO A 91 3.34 4.44 5.07
C PRO A 91 3.63 5.58 6.04
N LEU A 92 4.89 6.02 6.15
CA LEU A 92 5.35 7.15 7.00
C LEU A 92 5.58 8.44 6.21
N MET A 93 5.11 8.54 4.96
CA MET A 93 5.23 9.75 4.11
C MET A 93 6.66 10.30 4.01
N ARG A 94 7.70 9.44 4.17
CA ARG A 94 9.12 9.84 4.24
C ARG A 94 9.39 10.97 5.25
N ASN A 95 8.63 11.03 6.32
CA ASN A 95 8.70 12.08 7.36
C ASN A 95 8.55 13.52 6.80
N ARG A 96 7.68 13.72 5.82
CA ARG A 96 7.39 15.06 5.27
C ARG A 96 6.32 15.77 6.10
N GLY A 97 6.59 15.93 7.42
CA GLY A 97 5.72 16.60 8.37
C GLY A 97 4.62 15.72 9.00
N LEU A 98 4.40 14.49 8.50
CA LEU A 98 3.37 13.60 9.07
C LEU A 98 3.66 13.22 10.53
N LEU A 99 4.90 12.90 10.84
CA LEU A 99 5.30 12.45 12.18
C LEU A 99 5.38 13.59 13.19
N ASP A 100 5.30 14.85 12.73
CA ASP A 100 5.25 16.05 13.53
C ASP A 100 3.83 16.61 13.67
N ASP A 101 2.83 15.96 13.07
CA ASP A 101 1.41 16.32 13.19
C ASP A 101 0.96 16.20 14.65
N SER A 102 0.32 17.25 15.17
CA SER A 102 -0.08 17.31 16.58
C SER A 102 -0.99 16.17 16.99
N THR A 103 -1.93 15.77 16.15
CA THR A 103 -2.83 14.62 16.40
C THR A 103 -2.02 13.33 16.57
N ILE A 104 -1.09 13.05 15.64
CA ILE A 104 -0.25 11.86 15.72
C ILE A 104 0.66 11.89 16.96
N VAL A 105 1.26 13.05 17.25
CA VAL A 105 2.14 13.22 18.41
C VAL A 105 1.37 13.03 19.74
N ASP A 106 0.16 13.56 19.84
CA ASP A 106 -0.63 13.46 21.07
C ASP A 106 -1.17 12.03 21.26
N ILE A 107 -1.58 11.34 20.19
CA ILE A 107 -1.88 9.91 20.26
C ILE A 107 -0.65 9.11 20.71
N ALA A 108 0.52 9.38 20.13
CA ALA A 108 1.75 8.67 20.47
C ALA A 108 2.09 8.77 21.96
N LYS A 109 1.91 9.95 22.56
CA LYS A 109 2.10 10.16 24.02
C LYS A 109 1.14 9.30 24.86
N ARG A 110 -0.14 9.15 24.43
CA ARG A 110 -1.14 8.34 25.16
C ARG A 110 -0.73 6.87 25.28
N TYR A 111 -0.03 6.35 24.26
CA TYR A 111 0.39 4.94 24.19
C TYR A 111 1.84 4.71 24.60
N ASP A 112 2.60 5.74 24.99
CA ASP A 112 4.05 5.66 25.21
C ASP A 112 4.78 5.04 24.00
N LYS A 113 4.39 5.49 22.80
CA LYS A 113 4.93 5.04 21.52
C LYS A 113 5.45 6.22 20.71
N THR A 114 6.22 5.95 19.67
CA THR A 114 6.64 6.98 18.74
C THR A 114 5.52 7.29 17.72
N PRO A 115 5.51 8.49 17.13
CA PRO A 115 4.61 8.83 16.03
C PRO A 115 4.67 7.81 14.86
N ALA A 116 5.86 7.30 14.54
CA ALA A 116 6.03 6.28 13.51
C ALA A 116 5.31 4.97 13.88
N GLN A 117 5.44 4.51 15.12
CA GLN A 117 4.75 3.29 15.58
C GLN A 117 3.23 3.46 15.54
N VAL A 118 2.71 4.62 15.94
CA VAL A 118 1.27 4.92 15.89
C VAL A 118 0.76 4.86 14.46
N VAL A 119 1.42 5.52 13.51
CA VAL A 119 1.02 5.49 12.09
C VAL A 119 1.08 4.07 11.52
N LEU A 120 2.13 3.31 11.84
CA LEU A 120 2.22 1.92 11.39
C LEU A 120 1.13 1.05 12.02
N ARG A 121 0.80 1.26 13.30
CA ARG A 121 -0.29 0.54 13.96
C ARG A 121 -1.66 0.89 13.39
N TRP A 122 -1.88 2.15 13.01
CA TRP A 122 -3.08 2.59 12.31
C TRP A 122 -3.28 1.83 10.99
N HIS A 123 -2.23 1.62 10.20
CA HIS A 123 -2.34 0.77 9.01
C HIS A 123 -2.80 -0.66 9.35
N LEU A 124 -2.23 -1.25 10.41
CA LEU A 124 -2.63 -2.60 10.83
C LEU A 124 -4.07 -2.65 11.37
N ALA A 125 -4.55 -1.57 12.00
CA ALA A 125 -5.94 -1.48 12.45
C ALA A 125 -6.94 -1.55 11.27
N HIS A 126 -6.54 -1.06 10.09
CA HIS A 126 -7.28 -1.18 8.83
C HIS A 126 -6.92 -2.46 8.03
N ASN A 127 -6.29 -3.46 8.66
CA ASN A 127 -5.93 -4.72 8.00
C ASN A 127 -5.05 -4.56 6.74
N ARG A 128 -4.25 -3.50 6.68
CA ARG A 128 -3.32 -3.22 5.57
C ARG A 128 -1.94 -3.80 5.84
N LEU A 129 -1.29 -4.27 4.80
CA LEU A 129 0.14 -4.62 4.84
C LEU A 129 0.97 -3.34 4.74
N ILE A 130 2.17 -3.34 5.31
CA ILE A 130 3.05 -2.17 5.34
C ILE A 130 4.48 -2.53 4.95
N ILE A 131 5.14 -1.65 4.21
CA ILE A 131 6.54 -1.80 3.82
C ILE A 131 7.37 -0.55 4.20
N PRO A 132 7.53 -0.25 5.51
CA PRO A 132 8.30 0.90 5.96
C PRO A 132 9.79 0.70 5.65
N LYS A 133 10.37 1.65 4.92
CA LYS A 133 11.79 1.63 4.59
C LYS A 133 12.62 2.33 5.65
N SER A 134 13.66 1.67 6.15
CA SER A 134 14.71 2.31 6.96
C SER A 134 16.10 1.77 6.61
N LYS A 135 17.15 2.61 6.82
CA LYS A 135 18.56 2.21 6.77
C LYS A 135 19.16 2.10 8.17
N THR A 136 18.45 2.59 9.17
CA THR A 136 18.93 2.70 10.56
C THR A 136 18.42 1.49 11.36
N PRO A 137 19.30 0.63 11.90
CA PRO A 137 18.91 -0.57 12.63
C PRO A 137 17.92 -0.32 13.76
N GLU A 138 18.10 0.78 14.50
CA GLU A 138 17.24 1.18 15.61
C GLU A 138 15.82 1.46 15.12
N ARG A 139 15.67 2.20 14.01
CA ARG A 139 14.37 2.47 13.39
C ARG A 139 13.72 1.22 12.79
N ILE A 140 14.51 0.26 12.30
CA ILE A 140 13.97 -1.02 11.82
C ILE A 140 13.33 -1.77 12.99
N LYS A 141 14.01 -1.84 14.14
CA LYS A 141 13.47 -2.44 15.37
C LYS A 141 12.24 -1.70 15.87
N GLU A 142 12.29 -0.36 15.90
CA GLU A 142 11.16 0.50 16.29
C GLU A 142 9.95 0.24 15.40
N ASN A 143 10.10 0.26 14.08
CA ASN A 143 9.03 0.01 13.12
C ASN A 143 8.43 -1.40 13.25
N PHE A 144 9.19 -2.38 13.73
CA PHE A 144 8.71 -3.73 13.95
C PHE A 144 7.99 -3.88 15.30
N ASN A 145 8.30 -3.02 16.29
CA ASN A 145 7.72 -3.08 17.63
C ASN A 145 6.35 -2.38 17.72
N ILE A 146 5.38 -2.87 16.95
CA ILE A 146 4.03 -2.31 16.81
C ILE A 146 2.92 -3.32 17.10
N LEU A 147 3.28 -4.53 17.54
CA LEU A 147 2.33 -5.61 17.80
C LEU A 147 1.94 -5.73 19.27
N ASP A 148 2.55 -4.96 20.15
CA ASP A 148 2.37 -5.00 21.60
C ASP A 148 1.31 -4.00 22.13
N PHE A 149 0.64 -3.26 21.25
CA PHE A 149 -0.44 -2.33 21.57
C PHE A 149 -1.49 -2.28 20.47
N ASN A 150 -2.68 -1.78 20.80
CA ASN A 150 -3.76 -1.50 19.86
C ASN A 150 -4.20 -0.05 20.02
N LEU A 151 -4.59 0.58 18.91
CA LEU A 151 -5.24 1.89 18.94
C LEU A 151 -6.73 1.71 19.26
N GLU A 152 -7.29 2.62 20.05
CA GLU A 152 -8.73 2.72 20.24
C GLU A 152 -9.40 3.20 18.94
N LEU A 153 -10.66 2.82 18.72
CA LEU A 153 -11.39 3.21 17.50
C LEU A 153 -11.48 4.73 17.32
N THR A 154 -11.55 5.46 18.42
CA THR A 154 -11.53 6.95 18.42
C THR A 154 -10.22 7.50 17.88
N ASP A 155 -9.09 6.90 18.27
CA ASP A 155 -7.77 7.33 17.80
C ASP A 155 -7.56 6.98 16.31
N VAL A 156 -8.07 5.82 15.88
CA VAL A 156 -8.07 5.45 14.45
C VAL A 156 -8.87 6.48 13.65
N ALA A 157 -10.08 6.86 14.11
CA ALA A 157 -10.91 7.86 13.43
C ALA A 157 -10.26 9.26 13.43
N GLU A 158 -9.56 9.65 14.51
CA GLU A 158 -8.80 10.91 14.53
C GLU A 158 -7.72 10.92 13.45
N ILE A 159 -6.99 9.80 13.27
CA ILE A 159 -5.98 9.67 12.22
C ILE A 159 -6.61 9.66 10.83
N ASP A 160 -7.75 8.98 10.65
CA ASP A 160 -8.50 8.96 9.37
C ASP A 160 -8.91 10.37 8.93
N SER A 161 -9.29 11.21 9.89
CA SER A 161 -9.68 12.61 9.64
C SER A 161 -8.55 13.51 9.12
N LEU A 162 -7.30 13.05 9.18
CA LEU A 162 -6.15 13.79 8.66
C LEU A 162 -6.01 13.74 7.14
N ASN A 163 -6.87 12.99 6.45
CA ASN A 163 -6.82 12.88 4.99
C ASN A 163 -6.98 14.23 4.31
N LYS A 164 -6.03 14.56 3.45
CA LYS A 164 -5.97 15.83 2.68
C LYS A 164 -5.93 15.60 1.17
N GLY A 165 -6.00 14.35 0.72
CA GLY A 165 -5.75 14.00 -0.68
C GLY A 165 -4.32 14.30 -1.14
N ALA A 166 -3.35 14.34 -0.23
CA ALA A 166 -1.99 14.84 -0.44
C ALA A 166 -1.05 13.77 -1.02
N ARG A 167 -1.31 13.33 -2.26
CA ARG A 167 -0.42 12.43 -3.01
C ARG A 167 1.01 12.97 -3.07
N GLN A 168 1.99 12.12 -2.83
CA GLN A 168 3.43 12.44 -2.89
C GLN A 168 4.11 11.81 -4.11
N GLY A 169 3.61 10.66 -4.56
CA GLY A 169 4.08 9.97 -5.76
C GLY A 169 3.44 10.50 -7.04
N LYS A 170 3.79 9.87 -8.16
CA LYS A 170 3.18 10.18 -9.46
C LYS A 170 1.72 9.71 -9.48
N ASP A 171 0.88 10.39 -10.25
CA ASP A 171 -0.47 9.88 -10.55
C ASP A 171 -0.36 8.67 -11.50
N PRO A 172 -0.97 7.52 -11.18
CA PRO A 172 -0.92 6.32 -12.01
C PRO A 172 -1.38 6.53 -13.46
N ASP A 173 -2.35 7.42 -13.70
CA ASP A 173 -2.88 7.71 -15.05
C ASP A 173 -1.89 8.50 -15.90
N GLU A 174 -0.89 9.13 -15.28
CA GLU A 174 0.11 9.95 -15.96
C GLU A 174 1.42 9.20 -16.21
N VAL A 175 1.59 8.02 -15.61
CA VAL A 175 2.84 7.26 -15.72
C VAL A 175 2.88 6.48 -17.04
N SER A 176 4.05 6.53 -17.69
CA SER A 176 4.41 5.71 -18.85
C SER A 176 5.74 5.02 -18.62
N ILE A 177 6.02 3.92 -19.35
CA ILE A 177 7.27 3.17 -19.24
C ILE A 177 8.49 4.07 -19.51
N GLY A 178 8.39 4.96 -20.49
CA GLY A 178 9.46 5.93 -20.80
C GLY A 178 9.72 6.95 -19.68
N GLY A 179 8.74 7.22 -18.83
CA GLY A 179 8.84 8.15 -17.69
C GLY A 179 9.29 7.52 -16.38
N LEU A 180 9.58 6.21 -16.36
CA LEU A 180 10.06 5.47 -15.18
C LEU A 180 11.59 5.38 -15.08
N LYS A 181 12.31 5.96 -16.06
CA LYS A 181 13.79 5.97 -16.12
C LYS A 181 14.40 6.98 -15.15
#